data_990b99313e27bd518975e79dbc625e1d
#
_entry.id   990b99313e27bd518975e79dbc625e1d
#
_cell.length_a   1.000
_cell.length_b   1.000
_cell.length_c   1.000
_cell.angle_alpha   90.00
_cell.angle_beta   90.00
_cell.angle_gamma   90.00
#
_symmetry.space_group_name_H-M   'P 1'
#
loop_
_entity.id
_entity.type
_entity.pdbx_description
1 polymer ?
#
loop_
_entity_poly.entity_id
_entity_poly.type
_entity_poly.pdbx_seq_one_letter_code
_entity_poly.pdbx_strand_id
1 'polypeptide(L)'
;VVNSISKTGNATGWRVGWAISPKAYTPALRAFHDTMVIQAPTPFQQAAVTLLELDRSSYVAIRTAYVSRRDLLVGALRHVGFGVSPPQGAYYVFARYADVPRIGGVSPVAATQHLLKQVGVACVPGDNFYAAGGSTSHYLRFAFCRSLSTLKNAAERLASLG
;
A
#
# COMPACT_ATOMS: atom_id res chain seq x y z
N VAL A 1 -18.81 7.56 4.64
CA VAL A 1 -17.86 6.80 3.81
C VAL A 1 -16.81 7.75 3.28
N VAL A 2 -15.53 7.37 3.39
CA VAL A 2 -14.42 8.12 2.81
C VAL A 2 -13.75 7.25 1.77
N ASN A 3 -13.50 7.77 0.57
CA ASN A 3 -12.86 7.04 -0.51
C ASN A 3 -12.06 7.99 -1.43
N SER A 4 -11.28 7.43 -2.36
CA SER A 4 -10.48 8.21 -3.31
C SER A 4 -10.20 7.44 -4.59
N ILE A 5 -9.85 8.16 -5.65
CA ILE A 5 -9.36 7.58 -6.90
C ILE A 5 -7.91 7.08 -6.80
N SER A 6 -7.22 7.36 -5.71
CA SER A 6 -5.78 7.11 -5.56
C SER A 6 -5.36 5.69 -5.89
N LYS A 7 -6.12 4.70 -5.45
CA LYS A 7 -5.80 3.28 -5.66
C LYS A 7 -6.58 2.67 -6.82
N THR A 8 -7.88 2.94 -6.90
CA THR A 8 -8.77 2.42 -7.94
C THR A 8 -8.38 2.92 -9.33
N GLY A 9 -7.95 4.19 -9.43
CA GLY A 9 -7.60 4.82 -10.70
C GLY A 9 -6.11 4.96 -10.98
N ASN A 10 -5.23 4.36 -10.15
CA ASN A 10 -3.77 4.57 -10.23
C ASN A 10 -3.36 6.05 -10.18
N ALA A 11 -4.17 6.91 -9.57
CA ALA A 11 -4.05 8.36 -9.56
C ALA A 11 -3.64 8.90 -8.19
N THR A 12 -2.71 8.23 -7.50
CA THR A 12 -2.29 8.58 -6.13
C THR A 12 -1.77 10.03 -6.02
N GLY A 13 -1.06 10.52 -7.04
CA GLY A 13 -0.51 11.87 -7.07
C GLY A 13 -1.55 12.98 -7.29
N TRP A 14 -2.75 12.66 -7.73
CA TRP A 14 -3.79 13.66 -8.01
C TRP A 14 -4.45 14.24 -6.77
N ARG A 15 -4.35 13.56 -5.64
CA ARG A 15 -4.90 13.99 -4.34
C ARG A 15 -6.40 14.27 -4.38
N VAL A 16 -7.18 13.44 -5.10
CA VAL A 16 -8.64 13.54 -5.20
C VAL A 16 -9.31 12.39 -4.46
N GLY A 17 -10.25 12.75 -3.61
CA GLY A 17 -11.09 11.83 -2.87
C GLY A 17 -12.39 12.50 -2.47
N TRP A 18 -13.25 11.76 -1.79
CA TRP A 18 -14.55 12.26 -1.35
C TRP A 18 -14.96 11.66 0.00
N ALA A 19 -15.81 12.40 0.69
CA ALA A 19 -16.52 11.91 1.86
C ALA A 19 -18.02 11.94 1.59
N ILE A 20 -18.71 10.86 1.92
CA ILE A 20 -20.18 10.76 1.89
C ILE A 20 -20.63 10.72 3.34
N SER A 21 -21.39 11.72 3.76
CA SER A 21 -21.85 11.88 5.14
C SER A 21 -23.36 12.20 5.19
N PRO A 22 -24.04 11.90 6.29
CA PRO A 22 -25.38 12.40 6.55
C PRO A 22 -25.42 13.93 6.46
N LYS A 23 -26.56 14.46 6.00
CA LYS A 23 -26.77 15.91 5.79
C LYS A 23 -26.42 16.74 7.03
N ALA A 24 -26.70 16.24 8.21
CA ALA A 24 -26.43 16.91 9.49
C ALA A 24 -24.92 17.22 9.71
N TYR A 25 -24.00 16.40 9.18
CA TYR A 25 -22.56 16.60 9.36
C TYR A 25 -21.88 17.31 8.18
N THR A 26 -22.54 17.36 7.03
CA THR A 26 -21.95 17.91 5.79
C THR A 26 -21.51 19.37 5.94
N PRO A 27 -22.27 20.30 6.59
CA PRO A 27 -21.82 21.68 6.75
C PRO A 27 -20.53 21.80 7.55
N ALA A 28 -20.42 21.08 8.66
CA ALA A 28 -19.20 21.10 9.49
C ALA A 28 -18.00 20.53 8.73
N LEU A 29 -18.16 19.42 8.01
CA LEU A 29 -17.11 18.84 7.18
C LEU A 29 -16.62 19.81 6.10
N ARG A 30 -17.54 20.52 5.45
CA ARG A 30 -17.19 21.55 4.45
C ARG A 30 -16.40 22.69 5.05
N ALA A 31 -16.83 23.22 6.19
CA ALA A 31 -16.15 24.32 6.87
C ALA A 31 -14.71 23.94 7.27
N PHE A 32 -14.51 22.74 7.83
CA PHE A 32 -13.19 22.24 8.14
C PHE A 32 -12.33 22.02 6.88
N HIS A 33 -12.89 21.41 5.83
CA HIS A 33 -12.18 21.19 4.59
C HIS A 33 -11.74 22.49 3.93
N ASP A 34 -12.62 23.49 3.88
CA ASP A 34 -12.32 24.82 3.34
C ASP A 34 -11.15 25.48 4.09
N THR A 35 -11.17 25.41 5.42
CA THR A 35 -10.11 25.98 6.26
C THR A 35 -8.77 25.24 6.12
N MET A 36 -8.79 23.91 6.00
CA MET A 36 -7.57 23.09 6.02
C MET A 36 -6.94 22.90 4.64
N VAL A 37 -7.72 22.81 3.59
CA VAL A 37 -7.28 22.34 2.26
C VAL A 37 -7.78 23.25 1.13
N ILE A 38 -8.84 24.01 1.35
CA ILE A 38 -9.59 24.81 0.36
C ILE A 38 -10.36 23.87 -0.57
N GLN A 39 -9.64 23.19 -1.49
CA GLN A 39 -10.25 22.20 -2.42
C GLN A 39 -9.20 21.30 -3.06
N ALA A 40 -9.64 20.16 -3.58
CA ALA A 40 -8.83 19.39 -4.52
C ALA A 40 -8.72 20.15 -5.86
N PRO A 41 -7.61 20.02 -6.62
CA PRO A 41 -7.43 20.73 -7.90
C PRO A 41 -8.57 20.43 -8.88
N THR A 42 -9.25 21.47 -9.36
CA THR A 42 -10.42 21.36 -10.23
C THR A 42 -10.18 20.50 -11.49
N PRO A 43 -9.04 20.63 -12.23
CA PRO A 43 -8.79 19.78 -13.38
C PRO A 43 -8.74 18.29 -13.03
N PHE A 44 -8.21 17.93 -11.86
CA PHE A 44 -8.15 16.55 -11.40
C PHE A 44 -9.49 16.02 -10.90
N GLN A 45 -10.36 16.89 -10.37
CA GLN A 45 -11.74 16.51 -10.06
C GLN A 45 -12.49 16.17 -11.35
N GLN A 46 -12.33 16.96 -12.40
CA GLN A 46 -12.96 16.72 -13.69
C GLN A 46 -12.46 15.41 -14.33
N ALA A 47 -11.15 15.18 -14.31
CA ALA A 47 -10.56 13.92 -14.77
C ALA A 47 -11.01 12.72 -13.91
N ALA A 48 -11.29 12.90 -12.64
CA ALA A 48 -11.83 11.85 -11.77
C ALA A 48 -13.24 11.41 -12.17
N VAL A 49 -14.07 12.32 -12.72
CA VAL A 49 -15.40 11.97 -13.27
C VAL A 49 -15.25 10.97 -14.40
N THR A 50 -14.40 11.27 -15.40
CA THR A 50 -14.13 10.36 -16.52
C THR A 50 -13.63 8.98 -16.03
N LEU A 51 -12.78 8.97 -15.02
CA LEU A 51 -12.27 7.73 -14.44
C LEU A 51 -13.40 6.92 -13.78
N LEU A 52 -14.32 7.57 -13.06
CA LEU A 52 -15.45 6.90 -12.40
C LEU A 52 -16.51 6.40 -13.39
N GLU A 53 -16.54 6.94 -14.59
CA GLU A 53 -17.43 6.54 -15.69
C GLU A 53 -16.88 5.39 -16.53
N LEU A 54 -15.66 4.92 -16.26
CA LEU A 54 -15.08 3.77 -16.96
C LEU A 54 -15.94 2.52 -16.78
N ASP A 55 -15.98 1.70 -17.83
CA ASP A 55 -16.64 0.41 -17.80
C ASP A 55 -16.11 -0.50 -16.69
N ARG A 56 -17.00 -1.32 -16.16
CA ARG A 56 -16.63 -2.34 -15.15
C ARG A 56 -15.48 -3.24 -15.60
N SER A 57 -15.35 -3.53 -16.88
CA SER A 57 -14.27 -4.31 -17.47
C SER A 57 -12.89 -3.72 -17.20
N SER A 58 -12.76 -2.38 -17.23
CA SER A 58 -11.52 -1.67 -16.91
C SER A 58 -11.08 -1.93 -15.46
N TYR A 59 -12.02 -1.86 -14.53
CA TYR A 59 -11.74 -2.15 -13.11
C TYR A 59 -11.40 -3.62 -12.86
N VAL A 60 -12.05 -4.54 -13.58
CA VAL A 60 -11.73 -5.98 -13.53
C VAL A 60 -10.31 -6.22 -14.05
N ALA A 61 -9.90 -5.59 -15.13
CA ALA A 61 -8.56 -5.72 -15.69
C ALA A 61 -7.48 -5.21 -14.69
N ILE A 62 -7.71 -4.05 -14.09
CA ILE A 62 -6.83 -3.51 -13.02
C ILE A 62 -6.72 -4.50 -11.87
N ARG A 63 -7.85 -4.99 -11.36
CA ARG A 63 -7.88 -5.96 -10.27
C ARG A 63 -7.10 -7.23 -10.61
N THR A 64 -7.30 -7.81 -11.78
CA THR A 64 -6.61 -9.02 -12.22
C THR A 64 -5.09 -8.81 -12.28
N ALA A 65 -4.64 -7.67 -12.83
CA ALA A 65 -3.23 -7.32 -12.84
C ALA A 65 -2.63 -7.16 -11.44
N TYR A 66 -3.38 -6.61 -10.48
CA TYR A 66 -2.93 -6.49 -9.09
C TYR A 66 -2.94 -7.83 -8.34
N VAL A 67 -3.89 -8.72 -8.60
CA VAL A 67 -3.91 -10.07 -8.03
C VAL A 67 -2.63 -10.82 -8.40
N SER A 68 -2.24 -10.83 -9.68
CA SER A 68 -1.01 -11.49 -10.13
C SER A 68 0.24 -10.93 -9.45
N ARG A 69 0.33 -9.61 -9.30
CA ARG A 69 1.44 -8.94 -8.61
C ARG A 69 1.48 -9.25 -7.12
N ARG A 70 0.31 -9.24 -6.48
CA ARG A 70 0.16 -9.62 -5.07
C ARG A 70 0.64 -11.05 -4.83
N ASP A 71 0.15 -11.98 -5.62
CA ASP A 71 0.41 -13.40 -5.42
C ASP A 71 1.90 -13.73 -5.62
N LEU A 72 2.56 -13.08 -6.60
CA LEU A 72 3.99 -13.19 -6.79
C LEU A 72 4.77 -12.70 -5.55
N LEU A 73 4.47 -11.50 -5.05
CA LEU A 73 5.17 -10.95 -3.88
C LEU A 73 4.88 -11.75 -2.62
N VAL A 74 3.62 -12.14 -2.38
CA VAL A 74 3.22 -12.96 -1.22
C VAL A 74 3.93 -14.31 -1.25
N GLY A 75 4.01 -14.96 -2.41
CA GLY A 75 4.74 -16.20 -2.60
C GLY A 75 6.23 -16.07 -2.26
N ALA A 76 6.88 -15.02 -2.77
CA ALA A 76 8.29 -14.75 -2.49
C ALA A 76 8.56 -14.50 -1.01
N LEU A 77 7.72 -13.69 -0.36
CA LEU A 77 7.86 -13.41 1.07
C LEU A 77 7.68 -14.65 1.94
N ARG A 78 6.67 -15.47 1.63
CA ARG A 78 6.44 -16.74 2.35
C ARG A 78 7.58 -17.73 2.19
N HIS A 79 8.14 -17.80 1.00
CA HIS A 79 9.25 -18.71 0.68
C HIS A 79 10.46 -18.47 1.60
N VAL A 80 10.71 -17.23 2.00
CA VAL A 80 11.85 -16.86 2.87
C VAL A 80 11.46 -16.69 4.34
N GLY A 81 10.28 -17.16 4.74
CA GLY A 81 9.86 -17.24 6.13
C GLY A 81 9.03 -16.07 6.67
N PHE A 82 8.62 -15.11 5.84
CA PHE A 82 7.69 -14.09 6.30
C PHE A 82 6.29 -14.66 6.59
N GLY A 83 5.72 -14.31 7.74
CA GLY A 83 4.31 -14.53 8.04
C GLY A 83 3.43 -13.55 7.28
N VAL A 84 2.66 -14.02 6.29
CA VAL A 84 1.85 -13.16 5.42
C VAL A 84 0.40 -13.62 5.34
N SER A 85 -0.53 -12.72 5.70
CA SER A 85 -1.93 -12.81 5.32
C SER A 85 -2.13 -12.07 4.00
N PRO A 86 -2.59 -12.73 2.92
CA PRO A 86 -2.78 -12.08 1.63
C PRO A 86 -3.77 -10.93 1.73
N PRO A 87 -3.41 -9.70 1.31
CA PRO A 87 -4.32 -8.57 1.39
C PRO A 87 -5.46 -8.72 0.39
N GLN A 88 -6.68 -8.34 0.80
CA GLN A 88 -7.88 -8.37 -0.04
C GLN A 88 -8.15 -7.04 -0.75
N GLY A 89 -7.38 -6.01 -0.44
CA GLY A 89 -7.50 -4.68 -1.03
C GLY A 89 -6.21 -3.89 -1.00
N ALA A 90 -6.22 -2.69 -1.56
CA ALA A 90 -5.05 -1.83 -1.74
C ALA A 90 -3.93 -2.53 -2.53
N TYR A 91 -2.68 -2.12 -2.34
CA TYR A 91 -1.52 -2.69 -3.02
C TYR A 91 -0.31 -2.85 -2.08
N TYR A 92 -0.58 -3.10 -0.80
CA TYR A 92 0.43 -3.33 0.23
C TYR A 92 0.30 -4.71 0.83
N VAL A 93 1.44 -5.32 1.14
CA VAL A 93 1.56 -6.50 2.00
C VAL A 93 2.16 -6.04 3.32
N PHE A 94 1.51 -6.37 4.43
CA PHE A 94 2.03 -6.18 5.77
C PHE A 94 2.50 -7.54 6.27
N ALA A 95 3.81 -7.75 6.34
CA ALA A 95 4.43 -9.04 6.55
C ALA A 95 5.20 -9.10 7.86
N ARG A 96 4.93 -10.11 8.67
CA ARG A 96 5.67 -10.40 9.89
C ARG A 96 7.01 -11.05 9.54
N TYR A 97 8.12 -10.52 10.08
CA TYR A 97 9.46 -11.00 9.76
C TYR A 97 10.18 -11.68 10.95
N ALA A 98 9.50 -11.90 12.07
CA ALA A 98 10.12 -12.44 13.29
C ALA A 98 10.83 -13.79 13.06
N ASP A 99 10.37 -14.59 12.13
CA ASP A 99 10.89 -15.93 11.84
C ASP A 99 11.83 -15.94 10.60
N VAL A 100 12.12 -14.77 10.03
CA VAL A 100 13.00 -14.67 8.85
C VAL A 100 14.46 -14.68 9.31
N PRO A 101 15.29 -15.59 8.78
CA PRO A 101 16.72 -15.62 9.08
C PRO A 101 17.37 -14.24 8.87
N ARG A 102 18.40 -13.91 9.66
CA ARG A 102 19.18 -12.67 9.61
C ARG A 102 18.47 -11.38 10.05
N ILE A 103 17.14 -11.32 10.01
CA ILE A 103 16.39 -10.10 10.38
C ILE A 103 15.35 -10.31 11.49
N GLY A 104 15.01 -11.54 11.84
CA GLY A 104 13.95 -11.83 12.81
C GLY A 104 14.14 -11.26 14.22
N GLY A 105 15.39 -11.11 14.64
CA GLY A 105 15.76 -10.63 15.99
C GLY A 105 16.02 -9.13 16.11
N VAL A 106 15.91 -8.35 15.02
CA VAL A 106 16.24 -6.93 15.02
C VAL A 106 15.01 -6.03 14.94
N SER A 107 15.15 -4.74 15.24
CA SER A 107 14.05 -3.76 15.13
C SER A 107 13.56 -3.60 13.68
N PRO A 108 12.32 -3.17 13.46
CA PRO A 108 11.77 -2.94 12.11
C PRO A 108 12.60 -1.98 11.27
N VAL A 109 13.18 -0.94 11.89
CA VAL A 109 14.07 -0.01 11.20
C VAL A 109 15.37 -0.71 10.76
N ALA A 110 15.98 -1.49 11.65
CA ALA A 110 17.21 -2.24 11.32
C ALA A 110 16.96 -3.30 10.25
N ALA A 111 15.81 -4.03 10.31
CA ALA A 111 15.39 -4.98 9.30
C ALA A 111 15.20 -4.30 7.93
N THR A 112 14.54 -3.13 7.90
CA THR A 112 14.38 -2.32 6.68
C THR A 112 15.72 -1.90 6.08
N GLN A 113 16.66 -1.45 6.93
CA GLN A 113 18.01 -1.07 6.47
C GLN A 113 18.80 -2.26 5.94
N HIS A 114 18.68 -3.42 6.58
CA HIS A 114 19.31 -4.65 6.11
C HIS A 114 18.76 -5.04 4.71
N LEU A 115 17.43 -5.08 4.56
CA LEU A 115 16.80 -5.39 3.27
C LEU A 115 17.23 -4.41 2.18
N LEU A 116 17.29 -3.12 2.48
CA LEU A 116 17.71 -2.11 1.52
C LEU A 116 19.18 -2.25 1.11
N LYS A 117 20.09 -2.38 2.09
CA LYS A 117 21.53 -2.32 1.85
C LYS A 117 22.13 -3.65 1.40
N GLN A 118 21.65 -4.77 1.94
CA GLN A 118 22.25 -6.10 1.69
C GLN A 118 21.46 -6.89 0.65
N VAL A 119 20.13 -6.71 0.58
CA VAL A 119 19.26 -7.44 -0.34
C VAL A 119 18.84 -6.59 -1.54
N GLY A 120 18.87 -5.26 -1.40
CA GLY A 120 18.45 -4.33 -2.44
C GLY A 120 16.92 -4.29 -2.64
N VAL A 121 16.16 -4.58 -1.58
CA VAL A 121 14.69 -4.52 -1.57
C VAL A 121 14.23 -3.47 -0.56
N ALA A 122 13.51 -2.45 -1.05
CA ALA A 122 12.96 -1.40 -0.21
C ALA A 122 11.60 -1.80 0.39
N CYS A 123 11.43 -1.53 1.67
CA CYS A 123 10.18 -1.68 2.41
C CYS A 123 10.00 -0.53 3.41
N VAL A 124 8.93 -0.55 4.18
CA VAL A 124 8.65 0.46 5.21
C VAL A 124 8.54 -0.24 6.56
N PRO A 125 9.20 0.28 7.62
CA PRO A 125 9.09 -0.27 8.97
C PRO A 125 7.63 -0.26 9.45
N GLY A 126 7.22 -1.35 10.12
CA GLY A 126 5.85 -1.48 10.63
C GLY A 126 5.51 -0.48 11.73
N ASP A 127 6.48 -0.05 12.50
CA ASP A 127 6.32 0.91 13.61
C ASP A 127 5.66 2.23 13.17
N ASN A 128 5.87 2.63 11.91
CA ASN A 128 5.25 3.84 11.34
C ASN A 128 3.72 3.80 11.30
N PHE A 129 3.10 2.64 11.55
CA PHE A 129 1.66 2.44 11.46
C PHE A 129 0.99 2.22 12.82
N TYR A 130 1.73 2.36 13.91
CA TYR A 130 1.25 2.21 15.28
C TYR A 130 1.47 3.51 16.08
N ALA A 131 0.60 3.76 17.05
CA ALA A 131 0.82 4.83 18.02
C ALA A 131 2.05 4.51 18.89
N ALA A 132 2.67 5.53 19.47
CA ALA A 132 3.79 5.37 20.37
C ALA A 132 3.41 4.39 21.51
N GLY A 133 4.24 3.36 21.71
CA GLY A 133 3.96 2.26 22.65
C GLY A 133 3.07 1.14 22.10
N GLY A 134 2.62 1.21 20.85
CA GLY A 134 1.96 0.10 20.17
C GLY A 134 2.90 -1.07 19.93
N SER A 135 2.33 -2.25 19.68
CA SER A 135 3.11 -3.46 19.45
C SER A 135 4.07 -3.30 18.28
N THR A 136 5.35 -3.29 18.59
CA THR A 136 6.45 -3.28 17.62
C THR A 136 6.65 -4.65 16.98
N SER A 137 5.62 -5.38 16.77
CA SER A 137 5.57 -6.80 16.49
C SER A 137 6.18 -7.22 15.15
N HIS A 138 7.42 -6.80 14.85
CA HIS A 138 8.22 -7.35 13.74
C HIS A 138 7.49 -7.39 12.40
N TYR A 139 6.83 -6.27 12.02
CA TYR A 139 6.19 -6.14 10.71
C TYR A 139 6.93 -5.18 9.78
N LEU A 140 6.92 -5.51 8.50
CA LEU A 140 7.37 -4.66 7.40
C LEU A 140 6.26 -4.53 6.35
N ARG A 141 6.13 -3.34 5.75
CA ARG A 141 5.18 -3.09 4.68
C ARG A 141 5.88 -3.07 3.33
N PHE A 142 5.45 -3.94 2.43
CA PHE A 142 5.88 -3.99 1.03
C PHE A 142 4.78 -3.48 0.11
N ALA A 143 5.15 -2.96 -1.07
CA ALA A 143 4.21 -2.50 -2.09
C ALA A 143 4.35 -3.34 -3.36
N PHE A 144 3.22 -3.85 -3.89
CA PHE A 144 3.20 -4.59 -5.14
C PHE A 144 2.68 -3.80 -6.35
N CYS A 145 2.57 -2.46 -6.22
CA CYS A 145 2.25 -1.55 -7.32
C CYS A 145 3.46 -1.26 -8.22
N ARG A 146 4.15 -2.29 -8.64
CA ARG A 146 5.34 -2.22 -9.51
C ARG A 146 5.13 -3.12 -10.73
N SER A 147 6.00 -2.99 -11.74
CA SER A 147 5.98 -3.92 -12.88
C SER A 147 6.25 -5.36 -12.43
N LEU A 148 5.76 -6.33 -13.18
CA LEU A 148 6.05 -7.75 -12.89
C LEU A 148 7.54 -8.05 -12.93
N SER A 149 8.30 -7.40 -13.82
CA SER A 149 9.76 -7.55 -13.90
C SER A 149 10.44 -7.06 -12.62
N THR A 150 10.04 -5.89 -12.10
CA THR A 150 10.56 -5.38 -10.81
C THR A 150 10.24 -6.33 -9.66
N LEU A 151 9.02 -6.87 -9.61
CA LEU A 151 8.62 -7.79 -8.54
C LEU A 151 9.33 -9.14 -8.63
N LYS A 152 9.57 -9.68 -9.83
CA LYS A 152 10.38 -10.88 -10.03
C LYS A 152 11.82 -10.69 -9.56
N ASN A 153 12.45 -9.57 -9.94
CA ASN A 153 13.80 -9.23 -9.50
C ASN A 153 13.85 -9.09 -7.95
N ALA A 154 12.84 -8.46 -7.35
CA ALA A 154 12.77 -8.39 -5.88
C ALA A 154 12.58 -9.76 -5.24
N ALA A 155 11.80 -10.66 -5.83
CA ALA A 155 11.63 -12.03 -5.34
C ALA A 155 12.94 -12.84 -5.39
N GLU A 156 13.68 -12.73 -6.48
CA GLU A 156 15.01 -13.36 -6.63
C GLU A 156 15.99 -12.84 -5.56
N ARG A 157 16.00 -11.53 -5.32
CA ARG A 157 16.85 -10.92 -4.28
C ARG A 157 16.45 -11.38 -2.88
N LEU A 158 15.16 -11.42 -2.57
CA LEU A 158 14.65 -11.89 -1.28
C LEU A 158 15.07 -13.34 -0.98
N ALA A 159 15.21 -14.19 -1.99
CA ALA A 159 15.65 -15.56 -1.82
C ALA A 159 17.02 -15.68 -1.13
N SER A 160 17.86 -14.65 -1.14
CA SER A 160 19.13 -14.63 -0.41
C SER A 160 19.00 -14.54 1.11
N LEU A 161 17.77 -14.35 1.64
CA LEU A 161 17.52 -14.31 3.09
C LEU A 161 17.34 -15.71 3.70
N GLY A 162 16.97 -16.70 2.89
CA GLY A 162 16.73 -18.08 3.30
C GLY A 162 17.99 -18.95 3.39
#